data_0b4384a52272d45ab2e76cffd1a23db3
#
_entry.id   0b4384a52272d45ab2e76cffd1a23db3
#
_cell.length_a   1.000
_cell.length_b   1.000
_cell.length_c   1.000
_cell.angle_alpha   90.00
_cell.angle_beta   90.00
_cell.angle_gamma   90.00
#
_symmetry.space_group_name_H-M   'P 1'
#
loop_
_entity.id
_entity.type
_entity.pdbx_description
1 polymer ?
#
loop_
_entity_poly.entity_id
_entity_poly.type
_entity_poly.pdbx_seq_one_letter_code
_entity_poly.pdbx_strand_id
1 'polypeptide(L)'
;MFQIRKSSSSVYANIREANYGHSRSDMLSKFEIELKECSETEGWLQLLFNTNIIDEDMYKKNRNLCGRIRKILISSCKTLKENSK
;
A
#
# COMPACT_ATOMS: atom_id res chain seq x y z
N MET A 1 6.84 11.38 -9.91
CA MET A 1 6.60 9.96 -10.13
C MET A 1 7.54 9.08 -9.36
N PHE A 2 8.67 9.63 -9.05
CA PHE A 2 9.68 8.97 -8.24
C PHE A 2 9.13 8.51 -6.87
N GLN A 3 8.34 9.35 -6.21
CA GLN A 3 7.77 9.00 -4.92
C GLN A 3 6.75 7.87 -4.98
N ILE A 4 5.98 7.78 -6.05
CA ILE A 4 4.97 6.72 -6.22
C ILE A 4 5.67 5.36 -6.34
N ARG A 5 6.72 5.29 -7.15
CA ARG A 5 7.50 4.07 -7.32
C ARG A 5 8.16 3.65 -6.01
N LYS A 6 8.73 4.60 -5.30
CA LYS A 6 9.38 4.37 -4.01
C LYS A 6 8.39 3.87 -2.97
N SER A 7 7.20 4.47 -2.92
CA SER A 7 6.15 4.07 -2.00
C SER A 7 5.71 2.62 -2.24
N SER A 8 5.48 2.25 -3.50
CA SER A 8 5.07 0.88 -3.86
C SER A 8 6.16 -0.15 -3.50
N SER A 9 7.42 0.18 -3.73
CA SER A 9 8.54 -0.69 -3.37
C SER A 9 8.65 -0.87 -1.86
N SER A 10 8.43 0.20 -1.10
CA SER A 10 8.46 0.18 0.36
C SER A 10 7.38 -0.75 0.92
N VAL A 11 6.16 -0.66 0.41
CA VAL A 11 5.05 -1.52 0.81
C VAL A 11 5.40 -2.98 0.59
N TYR A 12 5.91 -3.31 -0.58
CA TYR A 12 6.27 -4.69 -0.92
C TYR A 12 7.37 -5.23 -0.02
N ALA A 13 8.42 -4.44 0.22
CA ALA A 13 9.53 -4.83 1.08
C ALA A 13 9.07 -5.07 2.51
N ASN A 14 8.18 -4.23 3.04
CA ASN A 14 7.67 -4.36 4.39
C ASN A 14 6.78 -5.59 4.57
N ILE A 15 5.97 -5.93 3.60
CA ILE A 15 5.17 -7.16 3.63
C ILE A 15 6.08 -8.39 3.69
N ARG A 16 7.12 -8.39 2.87
CA ARG A 16 8.09 -9.49 2.83
C ARG A 16 8.83 -9.63 4.16
N GLU A 17 9.30 -8.53 4.71
CA GLU A 17 10.01 -8.51 5.99
C GLU A 17 9.13 -8.99 7.13
N ALA A 18 7.87 -8.59 7.15
CA ALA A 18 6.92 -8.99 8.18
C ALA A 18 6.71 -10.50 8.24
N ASN A 19 6.86 -11.21 7.13
CA ASN A 19 6.70 -12.66 7.08
C ASN A 19 7.84 -13.43 7.73
N TYR A 20 8.97 -12.78 8.03
CA TYR A 20 10.19 -13.49 8.39
C TYR A 20 10.67 -13.33 9.84
N GLY A 21 9.98 -12.66 10.70
CA GLY A 21 10.51 -12.60 12.03
C GLY A 21 9.82 -11.67 13.01
N HIS A 22 8.58 -11.33 12.76
CA HIS A 22 7.85 -10.43 13.63
C HIS A 22 6.64 -11.13 14.26
N SER A 23 6.25 -10.69 15.45
CA SER A 23 5.01 -11.12 16.08
C SER A 23 3.81 -10.67 15.25
N ARG A 24 2.66 -11.29 15.49
CA ARG A 24 1.43 -10.90 14.79
C ARG A 24 1.06 -9.45 15.03
N SER A 25 1.29 -8.96 16.24
CA SER A 25 1.03 -7.57 16.60
C SER A 25 1.90 -6.63 15.77
N ASP A 26 3.18 -6.95 15.63
CA ASP A 26 4.10 -6.14 14.83
C ASP A 26 3.74 -6.16 13.35
N MET A 27 3.37 -7.33 12.82
CA MET A 27 2.92 -7.49 11.45
C MET A 27 1.69 -6.62 11.19
N LEU A 28 0.72 -6.67 12.10
CA LEU A 28 -0.51 -5.89 11.97
C LEU A 28 -0.21 -4.40 11.97
N SER A 29 0.64 -3.93 12.88
CA SER A 29 1.07 -2.53 12.93
C SER A 29 1.71 -2.09 11.62
N LYS A 30 2.61 -2.91 11.09
CA LYS A 30 3.28 -2.60 9.82
C LYS A 30 2.29 -2.53 8.66
N PHE A 31 1.35 -3.45 8.59
CA PHE A 31 0.34 -3.45 7.54
C PHE A 31 -0.58 -2.22 7.62
N GLU A 32 -0.92 -1.79 8.82
CA GLU A 32 -1.72 -0.57 9.02
C GLU A 32 -0.98 0.67 8.55
N ILE A 33 0.33 0.75 8.81
CA ILE A 33 1.19 1.84 8.31
C ILE A 33 1.20 1.84 6.78
N GLU A 34 1.34 0.66 6.18
CA GLU A 34 1.39 0.54 4.72
C GLU A 34 0.04 0.88 4.07
N LEU A 35 -1.07 0.58 4.73
CA LEU A 35 -2.40 1.00 4.28
C LEU A 35 -2.50 2.53 4.24
N LYS A 36 -1.96 3.19 5.25
CA LYS A 36 -1.91 4.65 5.29
C LYS A 36 -1.07 5.19 4.13
N GLU A 37 0.09 4.58 3.86
CA GLU A 37 0.95 4.98 2.75
C GLU A 37 0.26 4.79 1.40
N CYS A 38 -0.50 3.73 1.22
CA CYS A 38 -1.30 3.52 0.02
C CYS A 38 -2.31 4.65 -0.19
N SER A 39 -2.99 5.07 0.88
CA SER A 39 -3.94 6.17 0.83
C SER A 39 -3.26 7.48 0.43
N GLU A 40 -2.08 7.74 0.99
CA GLU A 40 -1.30 8.94 0.65
C GLU A 40 -0.85 8.91 -0.81
N THR A 41 -0.43 7.74 -1.30
CA THR A 41 -0.04 7.56 -2.71
C THR A 41 -1.21 7.85 -3.65
N GLU A 42 -2.41 7.40 -3.31
CA GLU A 42 -3.61 7.68 -4.09
C GLU A 42 -3.92 9.17 -4.11
N GLY A 43 -3.74 9.86 -2.99
CA GLY A 43 -3.89 11.31 -2.91
C GLY A 43 -2.92 12.04 -3.83
N TRP A 44 -1.67 11.62 -3.86
CA TRP A 44 -0.66 12.18 -4.76
C TRP A 44 -1.02 11.93 -6.23
N LEU A 45 -1.49 10.73 -6.57
CA LEU A 45 -1.93 10.40 -7.93
C LEU A 45 -3.07 11.31 -8.38
N GLN A 46 -4.04 11.55 -7.50
CA GLN A 46 -5.16 12.42 -7.78
C GLN A 46 -4.68 13.86 -8.07
N LEU A 47 -3.77 14.35 -7.25
CA LEU A 47 -3.19 15.68 -7.41
C LEU A 47 -2.44 15.80 -8.74
N LEU A 48 -1.59 14.83 -9.04
CA LEU A 48 -0.80 14.84 -10.28
C LEU A 48 -1.70 14.77 -11.51
N PHE A 49 -2.77 14.01 -11.45
CA PHE A 49 -3.73 13.91 -12.53
C PHE A 49 -4.50 15.22 -12.70
N ASN A 50 -4.99 15.81 -11.61
CA ASN A 50 -5.74 17.06 -11.63
C ASN A 50 -4.92 18.25 -12.13
N THR A 51 -3.61 18.19 -11.93
CA THR A 51 -2.70 19.26 -12.41
C THR A 51 -2.10 18.95 -13.77
N ASN A 52 -2.55 17.90 -14.43
CA ASN A 52 -2.12 17.48 -15.78
C ASN A 52 -0.63 17.10 -15.86
N ILE A 53 -0.03 16.70 -14.75
CA ILE A 53 1.36 16.23 -14.74
C ILE A 53 1.45 14.80 -15.27
N ILE A 54 0.42 13.99 -15.01
CA ILE A 54 0.31 12.64 -15.57
C ILE A 54 -0.97 12.52 -16.38
N ASP A 55 -0.96 11.62 -17.36
CA ASP A 55 -2.13 11.38 -18.19
C ASP A 55 -3.09 10.37 -17.53
N GLU A 56 -4.24 10.18 -18.16
CA GLU A 56 -5.29 9.30 -17.65
C GLU A 56 -4.83 7.85 -17.57
N ASP A 57 -4.09 7.37 -18.56
CA ASP A 57 -3.61 5.99 -18.60
C ASP A 57 -2.67 5.71 -17.42
N MET A 58 -1.75 6.61 -17.17
CA MET A 58 -0.82 6.51 -16.06
C MET A 58 -1.53 6.56 -14.72
N TYR A 59 -2.49 7.45 -14.60
CA TYR A 59 -3.31 7.58 -13.40
C TYR A 59 -4.06 6.30 -13.09
N LYS A 60 -4.78 5.76 -14.08
CA LYS A 60 -5.55 4.53 -13.91
C LYS A 60 -4.68 3.34 -13.57
N LYS A 61 -3.55 3.21 -14.25
CA LYS A 61 -2.62 2.11 -14.04
C LYS A 61 -2.08 2.08 -12.61
N ASN A 62 -1.63 3.21 -12.13
CA ASN A 62 -1.07 3.32 -10.78
C ASN A 62 -2.15 3.22 -9.71
N ARG A 63 -3.33 3.76 -9.96
CA ARG A 63 -4.46 3.64 -9.06
C ARG A 63 -4.89 2.19 -8.90
N ASN A 64 -4.92 1.42 -9.99
CA ASN A 64 -5.26 0.01 -9.95
C ASN A 64 -4.24 -0.80 -9.16
N LEU A 65 -2.95 -0.46 -9.30
CA LEU A 65 -1.88 -1.09 -8.54
C LEU A 65 -2.05 -0.82 -7.04
N CYS A 66 -2.31 0.41 -6.66
CA CYS A 66 -2.57 0.77 -5.26
C CYS A 66 -3.79 0.02 -4.72
N GLY A 67 -4.83 -0.12 -5.52
CA GLY A 67 -6.03 -0.87 -5.15
C GLY A 67 -5.74 -2.34 -4.87
N ARG A 68 -4.90 -2.96 -5.68
CA ARG A 68 -4.48 -4.36 -5.48
C ARG A 68 -3.69 -4.53 -4.18
N ILE A 69 -2.74 -3.65 -3.95
CA ILE A 69 -1.92 -3.67 -2.73
C ILE A 69 -2.82 -3.48 -1.51
N ARG A 70 -3.75 -2.53 -1.58
CA ARG A 70 -4.71 -2.29 -0.49
C ARG A 70 -5.53 -3.53 -0.17
N LYS A 71 -6.04 -4.22 -1.17
CA LYS A 71 -6.82 -5.45 -0.97
C LYS A 71 -6.01 -6.53 -0.27
N ILE A 72 -4.76 -6.71 -0.68
CA ILE A 72 -3.85 -7.68 -0.06
C ILE A 72 -3.63 -7.32 1.40
N LEU A 73 -3.36 -6.05 1.70
CA LEU A 73 -3.10 -5.58 3.05
C LEU A 73 -4.33 -5.73 3.96
N ILE A 74 -5.50 -5.36 3.45
CA ILE A 74 -6.76 -5.48 4.20
C ILE A 74 -7.04 -6.94 4.53
N SER A 75 -6.89 -7.82 3.55
CA SER A 75 -7.08 -9.25 3.70
C SER A 75 -6.10 -9.84 4.72
N SER A 76 -4.84 -9.42 4.65
CA SER A 76 -3.80 -9.86 5.58
C SER A 76 -4.09 -9.40 7.02
N CYS A 77 -4.51 -8.15 7.19
CA CYS A 77 -4.89 -7.62 8.49
C CYS A 77 -6.06 -8.40 9.09
N LYS A 78 -7.06 -8.69 8.27
CA LYS A 78 -8.24 -9.45 8.70
C LYS A 78 -7.83 -10.84 9.18
N THR A 79 -7.01 -11.53 8.41
CA THR A 79 -6.51 -12.87 8.77
C THR A 79 -5.74 -12.85 10.08
N LEU A 80 -4.87 -11.86 10.27
CA LEU A 80 -4.09 -11.72 11.51
C LEU A 80 -5.00 -11.48 12.71
N LYS A 81 -6.02 -10.66 12.56
CA LYS A 81 -6.98 -10.38 13.63
C LYS A 81 -7.80 -11.62 13.99
N GLU A 82 -8.23 -12.39 13.00
CA GLU A 82 -8.99 -13.60 13.21
C GLU A 82 -8.16 -14.67 13.93
N ASN A 83 -6.88 -14.79 13.57
CA ASN A 83 -5.99 -15.80 14.13
C ASN A 83 -5.43 -15.43 15.50
N SER A 84 -5.63 -14.22 15.96
CA SER A 84 -5.10 -13.73 17.24
C SER A 84 -5.98 -14.08 18.45
N LYS A 85 -7.03 -14.83 18.24
CA LYS A 85 -7.92 -15.27 19.33
C LYS A 85 -7.34 -16.45 20.10
#